data_155a7df73c3dc0466cacf94b91395a06
#
_entry.id   155a7df73c3dc0466cacf94b91395a06
#
_cell.length_a   1.000
_cell.length_b   1.000
_cell.length_c   1.000
_cell.angle_alpha   90.00
_cell.angle_beta   90.00
_cell.angle_gamma   90.00
#
_symmetry.space_group_name_H-M   'P 1'
#
loop_
_entity.id
_entity.type
_entity.pdbx_description
1 polymer ?
#
loop_
_entity_poly.entity_id
_entity_poly.type
_entity_poly.pdbx_seq_one_letter_code
_entity_poly.pdbx_strand_id
1 'polypeptide(L)'
;MESPAKKAIVIGMDGASMEIVKNLADWGHMPNIAKLMERGAWRPMIGVFPTLTPPGWTAIATGSWPGNHEVMDFNIRALGKRLDQTVWGINTDLSKSEYIWNTYERAGKTPILVKWEMSWPPTVTTGIQVEGTGPGVSNHHQVAGYHLFVGGKWAPRRLVVQRDPETLDPSALQTVSEFDPVTLKAADGWTALPDSEKPPLEVEMVITPLARGRAPMNRGKQGTPKPFYGLIYATTAKGYDRISVCRTRDGDSKMCDLGVGEWSDWWLDTFEIDGEEVSGHVQMKLIALTENADMFELFVPQIWPPDGYTKPASIAREIDENVGNFLQNPGRDALGVIDDDTYFELLEFHHQRLADVAQYLTGSRPWDLLMIETHASDYTSHFFLGQADPTSGAEQSVLERSREGVFRTYQSIDRMIGRIVDDIADDDTVVAVVADHGGTSNQFPAVNIRKVLTETGFVKYHENGQIDWSKTRACDVGLVHIFINLEGREPDGIVSQDDYETVRRELIAALMEYKDEATGRHPFALALSRENAEMVNLWSDLVGDVVYALHPEFDGAHGKQLPSVSFGMAGQHSTFVIAGAGIKQTGKLTKQVRSIDVAPTICYLTGVPMPMQVEGGVVYEALEDPDWHIK
;
A
#
# COMPACT_ATOMS: atom_id res chain seq x y z
N MET A 1 22.59 24.49 -23.78
CA MET A 1 21.20 25.00 -23.61
C MET A 1 20.72 24.59 -22.24
N GLU A 2 19.89 25.40 -21.59
CA GLU A 2 19.28 25.02 -20.33
C GLU A 2 18.13 24.05 -20.59
N SER A 3 17.93 23.07 -19.69
CA SER A 3 16.82 22.12 -19.73
C SER A 3 15.47 22.84 -19.56
N PRO A 4 14.39 22.33 -20.16
CA PRO A 4 13.06 22.93 -20.05
C PRO A 4 12.55 23.06 -18.61
N ALA A 5 12.91 22.10 -17.76
CA ALA A 5 12.64 22.14 -16.33
C ALA A 5 13.96 22.06 -15.54
N LYS A 6 14.05 22.72 -14.39
CA LYS A 6 15.17 22.58 -13.45
C LYS A 6 14.90 21.58 -12.37
N LYS A 7 13.62 21.41 -12.03
CA LYS A 7 13.14 20.56 -10.95
C LYS A 7 12.00 19.66 -11.44
N ALA A 8 11.83 18.54 -10.77
CA ALA A 8 10.71 17.63 -11.02
C ALA A 8 10.03 17.21 -9.73
N ILE A 9 8.69 17.16 -9.75
CA ILE A 9 7.86 16.54 -8.70
C ILE A 9 7.10 15.39 -9.33
N VAL A 10 7.21 14.21 -8.73
CA VAL A 10 6.45 13.02 -9.13
C VAL A 10 5.58 12.60 -7.94
N ILE A 11 4.26 12.65 -8.12
CA ILE A 11 3.28 12.30 -7.09
C ILE A 11 2.65 10.97 -7.47
N GLY A 12 2.82 9.96 -6.63
CA GLY A 12 2.27 8.61 -6.78
C GLY A 12 0.91 8.48 -6.09
N MET A 13 -0.05 7.84 -6.78
CA MET A 13 -1.36 7.45 -6.26
C MET A 13 -1.55 5.96 -6.52
N ASP A 14 -1.21 5.10 -5.54
CA ASP A 14 -1.27 3.66 -5.74
C ASP A 14 -2.67 3.18 -6.15
N GLY A 15 -2.74 2.32 -7.16
CA GLY A 15 -3.99 1.72 -7.62
C GLY A 15 -5.00 2.68 -8.26
N ALA A 16 -4.62 3.93 -8.56
CA ALA A 16 -5.54 4.93 -9.08
C ALA A 16 -5.81 4.76 -10.58
N SER A 17 -6.99 4.25 -10.94
CA SER A 17 -7.46 4.19 -12.34
C SER A 17 -7.70 5.59 -12.89
N MET A 18 -7.16 5.87 -14.09
CA MET A 18 -7.39 7.16 -14.76
C MET A 18 -8.87 7.46 -15.03
N GLU A 19 -9.67 6.44 -15.28
CA GLU A 19 -11.11 6.57 -15.49
C GLU A 19 -11.82 7.10 -14.24
N ILE A 20 -11.45 6.61 -13.05
CA ILE A 20 -11.99 7.10 -11.77
C ILE A 20 -11.52 8.53 -11.53
N VAL A 21 -10.22 8.79 -11.65
CA VAL A 21 -9.64 10.14 -11.46
C VAL A 21 -10.29 11.15 -12.40
N LYS A 22 -10.44 10.81 -13.69
CA LYS A 22 -11.07 11.70 -14.68
C LYS A 22 -12.52 12.00 -14.35
N ASN A 23 -13.31 10.99 -13.99
CA ASN A 23 -14.70 11.17 -13.62
C ASN A 23 -14.84 12.05 -12.37
N LEU A 24 -14.02 11.82 -11.34
CA LEU A 24 -14.03 12.62 -10.12
C LEU A 24 -13.58 14.05 -10.36
N ALA A 25 -12.62 14.28 -11.26
CA ALA A 25 -12.20 15.60 -11.69
C ALA A 25 -13.35 16.33 -12.43
N ASP A 26 -14.03 15.67 -13.36
CA ASP A 26 -15.17 16.23 -14.10
C ASP A 26 -16.37 16.55 -13.19
N TRP A 27 -16.58 15.78 -12.15
CA TRP A 27 -17.65 16.00 -11.16
C TRP A 27 -17.28 17.03 -10.08
N GLY A 28 -16.04 17.57 -10.12
CA GLY A 28 -15.58 18.60 -9.19
C GLY A 28 -15.09 18.05 -7.84
N HIS A 29 -14.92 16.74 -7.70
CA HIS A 29 -14.37 16.12 -6.48
C HIS A 29 -12.84 16.20 -6.42
N MET A 30 -12.15 16.41 -7.56
CA MET A 30 -10.70 16.55 -7.65
C MET A 30 -10.30 17.82 -8.42
N PRO A 31 -10.54 19.04 -7.86
CA PRO A 31 -10.31 20.30 -8.58
C PRO A 31 -8.83 20.59 -8.85
N ASN A 32 -7.88 20.10 -8.03
CA ASN A 32 -6.46 20.34 -8.24
C ASN A 32 -5.89 19.48 -9.37
N ILE A 33 -6.28 18.22 -9.43
CA ILE A 33 -5.99 17.35 -10.59
C ILE A 33 -6.62 17.92 -11.87
N ALA A 34 -7.86 18.39 -11.81
CA ALA A 34 -8.53 19.01 -12.96
C ALA A 34 -7.70 20.18 -13.52
N LYS A 35 -7.20 21.09 -12.66
CA LYS A 35 -6.30 22.19 -13.06
C LYS A 35 -5.01 21.68 -13.70
N LEU A 36 -4.40 20.62 -13.18
CA LEU A 36 -3.19 20.01 -13.79
C LEU A 36 -3.51 19.45 -15.19
N MET A 37 -4.65 18.77 -15.33
CA MET A 37 -5.10 18.24 -16.62
C MET A 37 -5.41 19.34 -17.66
N GLU A 38 -5.95 20.48 -17.22
CA GLU A 38 -6.25 21.63 -18.08
C GLU A 38 -4.99 22.35 -18.57
N ARG A 39 -3.99 22.54 -17.67
CA ARG A 39 -2.75 23.26 -17.99
C ARG A 39 -1.63 22.39 -18.54
N GLY A 40 -1.84 21.09 -18.67
CA GLY A 40 -0.84 20.14 -19.10
C GLY A 40 -1.36 19.10 -20.09
N ALA A 41 -0.90 17.88 -19.91
CA ALA A 41 -1.26 16.72 -20.72
C ALA A 41 -1.62 15.53 -19.84
N TRP A 42 -2.53 14.66 -20.31
CA TRP A 42 -2.94 13.49 -19.55
C TRP A 42 -3.40 12.35 -20.47
N ARG A 43 -3.32 11.13 -19.96
CA ARG A 43 -3.86 9.93 -20.61
C ARG A 43 -3.95 8.77 -19.61
N PRO A 44 -4.88 7.81 -19.78
CA PRO A 44 -4.73 6.49 -19.18
C PRO A 44 -3.39 5.88 -19.57
N MET A 45 -2.57 5.54 -18.58
CA MET A 45 -1.25 4.95 -18.75
C MET A 45 -1.36 3.42 -18.70
N ILE A 46 -0.62 2.72 -19.55
CA ILE A 46 -0.57 1.26 -19.51
C ILE A 46 0.48 0.83 -18.50
N GLY A 47 -0.01 0.19 -17.44
CA GLY A 47 0.81 -0.42 -16.41
C GLY A 47 1.50 -1.71 -16.86
N VAL A 48 2.28 -2.28 -15.96
CA VAL A 48 2.95 -3.58 -16.15
C VAL A 48 1.97 -4.74 -15.91
N PHE A 49 2.36 -5.94 -16.29
CA PHE A 49 1.74 -7.19 -15.85
C PHE A 49 2.77 -8.01 -15.07
N PRO A 50 2.38 -8.60 -13.92
CA PRO A 50 1.11 -8.43 -13.21
C PRO A 50 0.92 -7.00 -12.71
N THR A 51 -0.35 -6.56 -12.57
CA THR A 51 -0.71 -5.22 -12.11
C THR A 51 -0.60 -5.14 -10.59
N LEU A 52 0.64 -5.15 -10.10
CA LEU A 52 1.00 -5.18 -8.69
C LEU A 52 1.91 -4.00 -8.32
N THR A 53 1.85 -3.61 -7.06
CA THR A 53 2.65 -2.52 -6.48
C THR A 53 4.16 -2.70 -6.71
N PRO A 54 4.80 -3.86 -6.37
CA PRO A 54 6.25 -3.98 -6.55
C PRO A 54 6.73 -3.83 -7.99
N PRO A 55 6.20 -4.53 -9.00
CA PRO A 55 6.63 -4.33 -10.39
C PRO A 55 6.19 -2.98 -10.96
N GLY A 56 5.03 -2.44 -10.57
CA GLY A 56 4.50 -1.18 -11.07
C GLY A 56 5.36 0.02 -10.69
N TRP A 57 5.60 0.23 -9.39
CA TRP A 57 6.45 1.32 -8.91
C TRP A 57 7.90 1.18 -9.35
N THR A 58 8.43 -0.05 -9.40
CA THR A 58 9.78 -0.27 -9.91
C THR A 58 9.89 0.11 -11.39
N ALA A 59 8.89 -0.24 -12.21
CA ALA A 59 8.86 0.12 -13.62
C ALA A 59 8.79 1.64 -13.85
N ILE A 60 7.96 2.36 -13.07
CA ILE A 60 7.88 3.82 -13.10
C ILE A 60 9.22 4.46 -12.73
N ALA A 61 9.87 3.95 -11.68
CA ALA A 61 11.10 4.53 -11.15
C ALA A 61 12.37 4.16 -11.94
N THR A 62 12.35 3.11 -12.75
CA THR A 62 13.51 2.66 -13.54
C THR A 62 13.35 2.92 -15.04
N GLY A 63 12.12 3.06 -15.52
CA GLY A 63 11.82 3.08 -16.93
C GLY A 63 12.03 1.74 -17.64
N SER A 64 12.01 0.61 -16.90
CA SER A 64 12.27 -0.74 -17.40
C SER A 64 11.10 -1.67 -17.11
N TRP A 65 10.91 -2.71 -17.94
CA TRP A 65 9.91 -3.74 -17.74
C TRP A 65 10.28 -4.73 -16.62
N PRO A 66 9.30 -5.44 -16.02
CA PRO A 66 9.56 -6.44 -14.97
C PRO A 66 10.57 -7.52 -15.39
N GLY A 67 10.56 -7.93 -16.65
CA GLY A 67 11.55 -8.87 -17.18
C GLY A 67 13.00 -8.38 -17.08
N ASN A 68 13.23 -7.07 -17.06
CA ASN A 68 14.55 -6.47 -16.99
C ASN A 68 14.96 -6.04 -15.59
N HIS A 69 14.04 -5.41 -14.82
CA HIS A 69 14.36 -5.03 -13.45
C HIS A 69 14.19 -6.19 -12.44
N GLU A 70 13.57 -7.30 -12.80
CA GLU A 70 13.40 -8.56 -12.04
C GLU A 70 12.56 -8.47 -10.75
N VAL A 71 11.96 -7.34 -10.43
CA VAL A 71 10.98 -7.21 -9.36
C VAL A 71 9.59 -7.50 -9.92
N MET A 72 9.15 -8.76 -9.85
CA MET A 72 7.97 -9.23 -10.59
C MET A 72 6.72 -9.41 -9.74
N ASP A 73 6.90 -9.52 -8.41
CA ASP A 73 5.83 -9.93 -7.50
C ASP A 73 6.19 -9.58 -6.06
N PHE A 74 5.25 -9.70 -5.13
CA PHE A 74 5.53 -9.63 -3.70
C PHE A 74 6.39 -10.79 -3.20
N ASN A 75 6.22 -11.99 -3.77
CA ASN A 75 6.99 -13.18 -3.44
C ASN A 75 7.72 -13.68 -4.69
N ILE A 76 9.02 -13.50 -4.71
CA ILE A 76 9.88 -13.85 -5.83
C ILE A 76 10.61 -15.16 -5.51
N ARG A 77 10.75 -16.02 -6.50
CA ARG A 77 11.49 -17.28 -6.36
C ARG A 77 12.90 -17.06 -5.83
N ALA A 78 13.27 -17.77 -4.75
CA ALA A 78 14.64 -17.82 -4.26
C ALA A 78 15.42 -18.89 -5.04
N LEU A 79 16.39 -18.46 -5.88
CA LEU A 79 17.20 -19.36 -6.69
C LEU A 79 17.98 -20.36 -5.81
N GLY A 80 17.96 -21.63 -6.19
CA GLY A 80 18.60 -22.72 -5.45
C GLY A 80 17.92 -23.11 -4.14
N LYS A 81 16.74 -22.58 -3.88
CA LYS A 81 15.89 -22.94 -2.75
C LYS A 81 14.64 -23.68 -3.25
N ARG A 82 13.97 -24.37 -2.33
CA ARG A 82 12.70 -25.04 -2.61
C ARG A 82 11.62 -24.00 -2.96
N LEU A 83 10.65 -24.36 -3.81
CA LEU A 83 9.65 -23.46 -4.37
C LEU A 83 8.73 -22.78 -3.34
N ASP A 84 8.62 -23.31 -2.12
CA ASP A 84 7.92 -22.65 -1.01
C ASP A 84 8.79 -21.65 -0.22
N GLN A 85 10.05 -21.49 -0.61
CA GLN A 85 10.98 -20.53 -0.02
C GLN A 85 11.19 -19.36 -1.00
N THR A 86 10.63 -18.22 -0.65
CA THR A 86 10.64 -17.03 -1.50
C THR A 86 11.48 -15.91 -0.89
N VAL A 87 11.90 -14.94 -1.72
CA VAL A 87 12.39 -13.64 -1.29
C VAL A 87 11.25 -12.64 -1.38
N TRP A 88 11.22 -11.72 -0.44
CA TRP A 88 10.23 -10.65 -0.43
C TRP A 88 10.55 -9.60 -1.49
N GLY A 89 9.59 -9.32 -2.39
CA GLY A 89 9.78 -8.46 -3.57
C GLY A 89 9.84 -6.98 -3.25
N ILE A 90 9.35 -6.54 -2.09
CA ILE A 90 9.51 -5.15 -1.64
C ILE A 90 10.92 -5.00 -1.08
N ASN A 91 11.88 -4.82 -1.96
CA ASN A 91 13.29 -4.65 -1.64
C ASN A 91 14.03 -4.04 -2.84
N THR A 92 14.56 -2.83 -2.68
CA THR A 92 15.32 -2.13 -3.72
C THR A 92 16.55 -2.88 -4.20
N ASP A 93 17.19 -3.72 -3.34
CA ASP A 93 18.38 -4.48 -3.68
C ASP A 93 18.12 -5.56 -4.76
N LEU A 94 16.86 -5.90 -4.99
CA LEU A 94 16.48 -6.91 -6.00
C LEU A 94 16.50 -6.36 -7.42
N SER A 95 16.30 -5.06 -7.60
CA SER A 95 16.24 -4.46 -8.93
C SER A 95 17.58 -4.56 -9.67
N LYS A 96 17.53 -5.00 -10.92
CA LYS A 96 18.67 -5.01 -11.85
C LYS A 96 18.76 -3.73 -12.69
N SER A 97 17.79 -2.83 -12.54
CA SER A 97 17.75 -1.56 -13.26
C SER A 97 18.02 -0.39 -12.31
N GLU A 98 18.69 0.64 -12.84
CA GLU A 98 19.01 1.86 -12.11
C GLU A 98 17.72 2.65 -11.84
N TYR A 99 17.54 3.11 -10.62
CA TYR A 99 16.43 3.98 -10.26
C TYR A 99 16.68 5.43 -10.66
N ILE A 100 15.64 6.17 -11.01
CA ILE A 100 15.71 7.58 -11.40
C ILE A 100 16.42 8.45 -10.35
N TRP A 101 16.19 8.24 -9.07
CA TRP A 101 16.84 9.01 -8.01
C TRP A 101 18.35 8.76 -7.95
N ASN A 102 18.83 7.54 -8.23
CA ASN A 102 20.27 7.26 -8.36
C ASN A 102 20.87 7.90 -9.61
N THR A 103 20.08 7.98 -10.70
CA THR A 103 20.46 8.71 -11.91
C THR A 103 20.65 10.20 -11.63
N TYR A 104 19.74 10.81 -10.82
CA TYR A 104 19.90 12.20 -10.39
C TYR A 104 21.17 12.39 -9.57
N GLU A 105 21.45 11.54 -8.59
CA GLU A 105 22.71 11.59 -7.83
C GLU A 105 23.95 11.44 -8.71
N ARG A 106 23.92 10.53 -9.68
CA ARG A 106 24.99 10.37 -10.67
C ARG A 106 25.22 11.62 -11.53
N ALA A 107 24.18 12.43 -11.71
CA ALA A 107 24.24 13.73 -12.38
C ALA A 107 24.61 14.88 -11.44
N GLY A 108 24.93 14.61 -10.16
CA GLY A 108 25.25 15.63 -9.15
C GLY A 108 24.03 16.42 -8.63
N LYS A 109 22.84 15.87 -8.79
CA LYS A 109 21.55 16.45 -8.38
C LYS A 109 21.01 15.77 -7.12
N THR A 110 20.14 16.45 -6.39
CA THR A 110 19.64 16.03 -5.09
C THR A 110 18.20 15.53 -5.16
N PRO A 111 17.95 14.20 -5.03
CA PRO A 111 16.62 13.65 -4.89
C PRO A 111 16.12 13.71 -3.44
N ILE A 112 14.81 13.90 -3.26
CA ILE A 112 14.07 13.75 -2.01
C ILE A 112 12.94 12.77 -2.26
N LEU A 113 12.92 11.67 -1.50
CA LEU A 113 11.87 10.65 -1.55
C LEU A 113 11.07 10.72 -0.25
N VAL A 114 9.75 10.87 -0.35
CA VAL A 114 8.84 10.87 0.81
C VAL A 114 7.84 9.77 0.61
N LYS A 115 7.97 8.69 1.39
CA LYS A 115 7.12 7.51 1.32
C LYS A 115 6.95 6.95 -0.11
N TRP A 116 7.96 7.10 -0.96
CA TRP A 116 7.91 6.48 -2.29
C TRP A 116 8.03 4.97 -2.15
N GLU A 117 6.97 4.27 -2.49
CA GLU A 117 6.92 2.80 -2.39
C GLU A 117 8.04 2.16 -3.22
N MET A 118 8.52 0.99 -2.77
CA MET A 118 9.65 0.28 -3.42
C MET A 118 10.98 1.05 -3.40
N SER A 119 11.19 1.96 -2.44
CA SER A 119 12.47 2.67 -2.27
C SER A 119 13.27 2.19 -1.05
N TRP A 120 12.80 1.17 -0.33
CA TRP A 120 13.50 0.62 0.84
C TRP A 120 14.09 -0.78 0.57
N PRO A 121 15.31 -1.11 1.04
CA PRO A 121 16.30 -0.25 1.73
C PRO A 121 16.76 0.94 0.88
N PRO A 122 17.18 2.07 1.54
CA PRO A 122 17.60 3.26 0.80
C PRO A 122 18.81 3.01 -0.11
N THR A 123 18.67 3.32 -1.40
CA THR A 123 19.76 3.34 -2.37
C THR A 123 20.30 4.76 -2.60
N VAL A 124 19.66 5.79 -2.05
CA VAL A 124 20.15 7.17 -2.07
C VAL A 124 21.44 7.29 -1.25
N THR A 125 22.39 8.04 -1.76
CA THR A 125 23.72 8.28 -1.15
C THR A 125 23.89 9.71 -0.65
N THR A 126 23.46 10.69 -1.42
CA THR A 126 23.53 12.14 -1.14
C THR A 126 22.14 12.76 -1.00
N GLY A 127 21.10 12.10 -1.49
CA GLY A 127 19.71 12.51 -1.38
C GLY A 127 19.10 12.24 0.00
N ILE A 128 17.80 12.48 0.09
CA ILE A 128 17.02 12.23 1.30
C ILE A 128 15.94 11.21 0.98
N GLN A 129 15.75 10.28 1.91
CA GLN A 129 14.65 9.34 1.89
C GLN A 129 13.94 9.29 3.23
N VAL A 130 12.62 9.42 3.20
CA VAL A 130 11.71 9.24 4.32
C VAL A 130 10.85 8.02 4.03
N GLU A 131 11.11 6.93 4.73
CA GLU A 131 10.39 5.67 4.59
C GLU A 131 10.39 5.13 3.13
N GLY A 132 9.43 4.30 2.72
CA GLY A 132 9.31 3.76 1.35
C GLY A 132 9.28 2.24 1.30
N THR A 133 8.87 1.58 2.40
CA THR A 133 8.84 0.10 2.50
C THR A 133 7.68 -0.55 1.77
N GLY A 134 6.61 0.18 1.48
CA GLY A 134 5.46 -0.35 0.76
C GLY A 134 4.36 -0.99 1.62
N PRO A 135 3.21 -1.31 1.01
CA PRO A 135 2.01 -1.74 1.71
C PRO A 135 2.15 -3.16 2.30
N GLY A 136 1.42 -3.41 3.38
CA GLY A 136 1.36 -4.72 4.02
C GLY A 136 2.60 -5.16 4.79
N VAL A 137 3.74 -4.57 4.48
CA VAL A 137 5.05 -4.78 5.10
C VAL A 137 5.59 -3.51 5.67
N SER A 138 4.94 -2.45 5.36
CA SER A 138 5.17 -1.06 5.73
C SER A 138 5.24 -0.80 7.22
N ASN A 139 4.94 -1.80 8.00
CA ASN A 139 5.08 -1.78 9.44
C ASN A 139 6.49 -2.14 9.90
N HIS A 140 7.47 -2.03 8.99
CA HIS A 140 8.87 -2.30 9.27
C HIS A 140 9.41 -1.49 10.44
N HIS A 141 9.07 -0.21 10.49
CA HIS A 141 9.54 0.72 11.52
C HIS A 141 8.56 0.91 12.67
N GLN A 142 7.31 0.45 12.57
CA GLN A 142 6.32 0.68 13.62
C GLN A 142 6.73 0.04 14.96
N VAL A 143 6.41 0.73 16.05
CA VAL A 143 6.52 0.21 17.41
C VAL A 143 5.35 -0.74 17.70
N ALA A 144 4.13 -0.35 17.33
CA ALA A 144 2.94 -1.19 17.41
C ALA A 144 1.96 -0.89 16.28
N GLY A 145 1.17 -1.89 15.86
CA GLY A 145 -0.02 -1.68 15.04
C GLY A 145 -1.12 -0.95 15.82
N TYR A 146 -2.28 -0.76 15.18
CA TYR A 146 -3.42 -0.17 15.87
C TYR A 146 -3.94 -1.07 17.00
N HIS A 147 -4.59 -0.47 17.99
CA HIS A 147 -5.40 -1.16 19.00
C HIS A 147 -6.83 -0.61 19.00
N LEU A 148 -7.81 -1.50 19.15
CA LEU A 148 -9.20 -1.13 19.32
C LEU A 148 -9.73 -1.83 20.57
N PHE A 149 -9.80 -1.08 21.67
CA PHE A 149 -10.31 -1.56 22.94
C PHE A 149 -11.83 -1.48 22.96
N VAL A 150 -12.49 -2.62 23.15
CA VAL A 150 -13.95 -2.71 23.07
C VAL A 150 -14.54 -3.41 24.29
N GLY A 151 -15.67 -2.91 24.76
CA GLY A 151 -16.33 -3.47 25.93
C GLY A 151 -17.86 -3.48 25.83
N GLY A 152 -18.49 -4.34 26.67
CA GLY A 152 -19.93 -4.43 26.78
C GLY A 152 -20.63 -4.98 25.55
N LYS A 153 -21.66 -4.28 25.06
CA LYS A 153 -22.49 -4.68 23.90
C LYS A 153 -21.90 -4.31 22.54
N TRP A 154 -20.61 -3.93 22.51
CA TRP A 154 -19.94 -3.63 21.24
C TRP A 154 -20.03 -4.83 20.29
N ALA A 155 -20.28 -4.56 19.01
CA ALA A 155 -20.30 -5.55 17.95
C ALA A 155 -19.43 -5.06 16.78
N PRO A 156 -18.68 -5.95 16.10
CA PRO A 156 -17.85 -5.55 14.96
C PRO A 156 -18.70 -4.94 13.85
N ARG A 157 -18.24 -3.82 13.29
CA ARG A 157 -18.80 -3.18 12.10
C ARG A 157 -18.36 -3.97 10.87
N ARG A 158 -18.96 -5.14 10.64
CA ARG A 158 -18.63 -5.94 9.45
C ARG A 158 -19.31 -5.37 8.22
N LEU A 159 -18.52 -4.72 7.37
CA LEU A 159 -18.56 -5.02 5.95
C LEU A 159 -17.78 -6.33 5.74
N VAL A 160 -18.30 -7.23 4.92
CA VAL A 160 -17.57 -8.45 4.53
C VAL A 160 -16.35 -7.99 3.72
N VAL A 161 -15.24 -7.77 4.40
CA VAL A 161 -13.95 -7.66 3.76
C VAL A 161 -13.66 -9.07 3.27
N GLN A 162 -13.80 -9.32 1.97
CA GLN A 162 -13.13 -10.45 1.35
C GLN A 162 -11.64 -10.13 1.42
N ARG A 163 -11.00 -10.50 2.53
CA ARG A 163 -9.54 -10.60 2.56
C ARG A 163 -9.20 -11.70 1.58
N ASP A 164 -8.41 -11.36 0.59
CA ASP A 164 -7.83 -12.36 -0.30
C ASP A 164 -6.97 -13.32 0.55
N PRO A 165 -7.41 -14.58 0.78
CA PRO A 165 -6.65 -15.52 1.60
C PRO A 165 -5.33 -15.92 0.94
N GLU A 166 -5.09 -15.58 -0.34
CA GLU A 166 -3.92 -15.98 -1.10
C GLU A 166 -2.72 -15.04 -0.93
N THR A 167 -2.97 -13.78 -0.56
CA THR A 167 -1.87 -12.82 -0.30
C THR A 167 -1.25 -12.97 1.09
N LEU A 168 -1.86 -13.77 1.96
CA LEU A 168 -1.36 -14.03 3.30
C LEU A 168 -0.63 -15.38 3.33
N ASP A 169 0.65 -15.36 3.70
CA ASP A 169 1.40 -16.55 4.11
C ASP A 169 0.51 -17.36 5.09
N PRO A 170 0.13 -18.62 4.76
CA PRO A 170 -0.70 -19.43 5.64
C PRO A 170 -0.12 -19.63 7.05
N SER A 171 1.21 -19.43 7.22
CA SER A 171 1.87 -19.42 8.52
C SER A 171 1.69 -18.09 9.27
N ALA A 172 1.24 -17.02 8.60
CA ALA A 172 0.91 -15.72 9.19
C ALA A 172 -0.55 -15.63 9.67
N LEU A 173 -1.38 -16.61 9.37
CA LEU A 173 -2.75 -16.77 9.90
C LEU A 173 -2.76 -17.24 11.37
N GLN A 174 -1.93 -16.68 12.24
CA GLN A 174 -2.37 -16.50 13.61
C GLN A 174 -3.47 -15.45 13.54
N THR A 175 -4.68 -15.86 13.88
CA THR A 175 -5.85 -15.00 14.08
C THR A 175 -5.50 -13.95 15.13
N VAL A 176 -4.83 -12.88 14.70
CA VAL A 176 -4.71 -11.68 15.51
C VAL A 176 -6.12 -11.12 15.57
N SER A 177 -6.69 -11.05 16.77
CA SER A 177 -7.99 -10.41 16.97
C SER A 177 -7.94 -9.01 16.36
N GLU A 178 -8.92 -8.65 15.56
CA GLU A 178 -9.03 -7.32 14.97
C GLU A 178 -9.34 -6.25 16.02
N PHE A 179 -9.65 -6.65 17.26
CA PHE A 179 -9.98 -5.79 18.38
C PHE A 179 -9.50 -6.41 19.71
N ASP A 180 -9.43 -5.61 20.77
CA ASP A 180 -8.96 -5.95 22.10
C ASP A 180 -10.14 -5.91 23.07
N PRO A 181 -10.73 -7.06 23.44
CA PRO A 181 -11.83 -7.09 24.40
C PRO A 181 -11.36 -6.62 25.77
N VAL A 182 -12.12 -5.70 26.38
CA VAL A 182 -11.86 -5.19 27.73
C VAL A 182 -13.10 -5.30 28.62
N THR A 183 -12.88 -5.27 29.93
CA THR A 183 -13.97 -5.32 30.92
C THR A 183 -14.01 -4.01 31.73
N LEU A 184 -15.16 -3.38 31.74
CA LEU A 184 -15.43 -2.22 32.57
C LEU A 184 -15.91 -2.71 33.96
N LYS A 185 -15.27 -2.24 35.01
CA LYS A 185 -15.61 -2.60 36.42
C LYS A 185 -15.51 -1.38 37.34
N ALA A 186 -15.96 -1.48 38.58
CA ALA A 186 -15.83 -0.38 39.54
C ALA A 186 -14.36 0.03 39.72
N ALA A 187 -14.10 1.33 39.84
CA ALA A 187 -12.74 1.89 39.99
C ALA A 187 -12.26 1.74 41.44
N ASP A 188 -12.07 0.49 41.86
CA ASP A 188 -11.60 0.18 43.21
C ASP A 188 -10.08 0.38 43.32
N GLY A 189 -9.64 1.02 44.41
CA GLY A 189 -8.23 1.23 44.71
C GLY A 189 -7.57 2.37 43.91
N TRP A 190 -8.37 3.21 43.25
CA TRP A 190 -7.87 4.43 42.61
C TRP A 190 -7.66 5.56 43.61
N THR A 191 -6.69 6.41 43.36
CA THR A 191 -6.44 7.69 44.02
C THR A 191 -6.75 8.86 43.10
N ALA A 192 -6.93 10.06 43.63
CA ALA A 192 -7.17 11.29 42.88
C ALA A 192 -8.31 11.16 41.84
N LEU A 193 -9.47 10.64 42.27
CA LEU A 193 -10.64 10.50 41.39
C LEU A 193 -11.19 11.88 40.97
N PRO A 194 -11.65 12.06 39.73
CA PRO A 194 -12.35 13.26 39.31
C PRO A 194 -13.74 13.35 39.99
N ASP A 195 -14.29 14.56 40.02
CA ASP A 195 -15.70 14.75 40.37
C ASP A 195 -16.56 14.00 39.36
N SER A 196 -17.49 13.17 39.84
CA SER A 196 -18.33 12.35 38.97
C SER A 196 -19.73 12.21 39.55
N GLU A 197 -20.74 12.39 38.70
CA GLU A 197 -22.17 12.23 39.06
C GLU A 197 -22.57 10.74 39.23
N LYS A 198 -21.74 9.80 38.76
CA LYS A 198 -21.89 8.35 38.95
C LYS A 198 -20.60 7.75 39.49
N PRO A 199 -20.67 6.62 40.24
CA PRO A 199 -19.44 5.92 40.64
C PRO A 199 -18.54 5.64 39.46
N PRO A 200 -17.26 6.08 39.48
CA PRO A 200 -16.36 5.85 38.36
C PRO A 200 -16.12 4.38 38.08
N LEU A 201 -15.89 4.06 36.78
CA LEU A 201 -15.50 2.73 36.33
C LEU A 201 -14.05 2.76 35.87
N GLU A 202 -13.38 1.61 35.93
CA GLU A 202 -12.06 1.42 35.37
C GLU A 202 -12.08 0.46 34.18
N VAL A 203 -11.12 0.65 33.28
CA VAL A 203 -10.78 -0.28 32.22
C VAL A 203 -9.27 -0.39 32.13
N GLU A 204 -8.75 -1.61 32.01
CA GLU A 204 -7.34 -1.88 31.73
C GLU A 204 -7.18 -2.15 30.24
N MET A 205 -6.29 -1.40 29.60
CA MET A 205 -5.98 -1.44 28.17
C MET A 205 -4.51 -1.80 28.00
N VAL A 206 -4.21 -2.85 27.23
CA VAL A 206 -2.84 -3.34 27.07
C VAL A 206 -2.39 -3.13 25.63
N ILE A 207 -1.40 -2.26 25.42
CA ILE A 207 -0.74 -2.09 24.12
C ILE A 207 0.41 -3.10 24.05
N THR A 208 0.39 -3.95 23.04
CA THR A 208 1.45 -4.93 22.78
C THR A 208 2.27 -4.50 21.57
N PRO A 209 3.55 -4.12 21.74
CA PRO A 209 4.44 -3.79 20.63
C PRO A 209 4.52 -4.93 19.63
N LEU A 210 4.68 -4.60 18.35
CA LEU A 210 4.74 -5.51 17.21
C LEU A 210 3.50 -6.41 17.02
N ALA A 211 2.46 -6.29 17.84
CA ALA A 211 1.17 -6.91 17.57
C ALA A 211 0.55 -6.25 16.35
N ARG A 212 -0.17 -7.01 15.52
CA ARG A 212 -0.80 -6.59 14.27
C ARG A 212 0.17 -5.91 13.28
N GLY A 213 0.24 -6.41 12.08
CA GLY A 213 1.09 -5.85 11.02
C GLY A 213 2.59 -6.14 11.18
N ARG A 214 2.98 -7.34 11.57
CA ARG A 214 4.40 -7.73 11.65
C ARG A 214 5.04 -7.78 10.27
N ALA A 215 6.02 -6.90 10.05
CA ALA A 215 6.89 -7.03 8.89
C ALA A 215 7.69 -8.35 8.95
N PRO A 216 8.01 -8.97 7.79
CA PRO A 216 8.83 -10.19 7.74
C PRO A 216 10.14 -10.09 8.51
N MET A 217 10.76 -8.91 8.53
CA MET A 217 12.01 -8.64 9.24
C MET A 217 11.86 -8.52 10.77
N ASN A 218 10.64 -8.40 11.27
CA ASN A 218 10.33 -8.45 12.70
C ASN A 218 9.90 -9.86 13.16
N ARG A 219 10.01 -10.88 12.29
CA ARG A 219 9.72 -12.26 12.66
C ARG A 219 10.62 -12.70 13.81
N GLY A 220 10.00 -13.20 14.88
CA GLY A 220 10.69 -13.67 16.07
C GLY A 220 10.95 -12.62 17.15
N LYS A 221 10.81 -11.32 16.85
CA LYS A 221 10.87 -10.27 17.86
C LYS A 221 9.61 -10.28 18.73
N GLN A 222 9.77 -9.96 20.01
CA GLN A 222 8.68 -9.90 20.98
C GLN A 222 8.65 -8.55 21.66
N GLY A 223 7.45 -7.94 21.71
CA GLY A 223 7.20 -6.75 22.50
C GLY A 223 6.63 -7.11 23.85
N THR A 224 7.09 -6.41 24.91
CA THR A 224 6.52 -6.54 26.25
C THR A 224 5.20 -5.79 26.34
N PRO A 225 4.08 -6.45 26.69
CA PRO A 225 2.79 -5.78 26.85
C PRO A 225 2.85 -4.66 27.89
N LYS A 226 2.32 -3.48 27.53
CA LYS A 226 2.30 -2.29 28.40
C LYS A 226 0.86 -1.91 28.76
N PRO A 227 0.48 -1.94 30.04
CA PRO A 227 -0.87 -1.53 30.47
C PRO A 227 -1.02 -0.02 30.53
N PHE A 228 -2.22 0.45 30.19
CA PHE A 228 -2.77 1.77 30.45
C PHE A 228 -4.09 1.60 31.18
N TYR A 229 -4.44 2.55 32.04
CA TYR A 229 -5.63 2.48 32.86
C TYR A 229 -6.58 3.60 32.49
N GLY A 230 -7.78 3.25 32.06
CA GLY A 230 -8.86 4.21 31.81
C GLY A 230 -9.75 4.37 33.01
N LEU A 231 -10.00 5.60 33.43
CA LEU A 231 -10.98 5.97 34.44
C LEU A 231 -12.17 6.61 33.73
N ILE A 232 -13.30 5.91 33.70
CA ILE A 232 -14.55 6.33 33.07
C ILE A 232 -15.43 7.01 34.11
N TYR A 233 -15.92 8.21 33.83
CA TYR A 233 -16.68 9.02 34.76
C TYR A 233 -17.79 9.82 34.08
N ALA A 234 -18.68 10.40 34.88
CA ALA A 234 -19.83 11.15 34.42
C ALA A 234 -19.73 12.62 34.84
N THR A 235 -19.63 13.53 33.88
CA THR A 235 -19.61 14.98 34.15
C THR A 235 -21.02 15.53 34.35
N THR A 236 -22.05 14.78 33.98
CA THR A 236 -23.46 15.15 34.12
C THR A 236 -24.29 13.99 34.65
N ALA A 237 -25.46 14.30 35.22
CA ALA A 237 -26.40 13.31 35.71
C ALA A 237 -26.99 12.39 34.62
N LYS A 238 -26.77 12.70 33.33
CA LYS A 238 -27.22 11.84 32.23
C LYS A 238 -26.50 10.49 32.22
N GLY A 239 -25.19 10.50 32.44
CA GLY A 239 -24.43 9.25 32.44
C GLY A 239 -22.94 9.44 32.17
N TYR A 240 -22.27 8.31 31.95
CA TYR A 240 -20.87 8.31 31.63
C TYR A 240 -20.64 8.96 30.26
N ASP A 241 -19.68 9.89 30.17
CA ASP A 241 -19.41 10.70 28.98
C ASP A 241 -17.94 10.98 28.75
N ARG A 242 -17.04 10.61 29.68
CA ARG A 242 -15.60 10.85 29.57
C ARG A 242 -14.77 9.67 30.07
N ILE A 243 -13.53 9.61 29.56
CA ILE A 243 -12.47 8.73 30.03
C ILE A 243 -11.18 9.52 30.25
N SER A 244 -10.60 9.42 31.47
CA SER A 244 -9.21 9.80 31.72
C SER A 244 -8.32 8.58 31.53
N VAL A 245 -7.32 8.66 30.64
CA VAL A 245 -6.31 7.60 30.46
C VAL A 245 -5.09 7.93 31.30
N CYS A 246 -4.69 6.99 32.16
CA CYS A 246 -3.66 7.16 33.19
C CYS A 246 -2.57 6.09 33.05
N ARG A 247 -1.35 6.40 33.54
CA ARG A 247 -0.25 5.42 33.59
C ARG A 247 -0.43 4.40 34.69
N THR A 248 -1.03 4.80 35.77
CA THR A 248 -1.32 3.98 36.95
C THR A 248 -2.76 4.21 37.42
N ARG A 249 -3.24 3.46 38.40
CA ARG A 249 -4.55 3.70 39.00
C ARG A 249 -4.55 4.94 39.94
N ASP A 250 -4.12 6.05 39.37
CA ASP A 250 -4.05 7.36 40.01
C ASP A 250 -4.44 8.45 38.98
N GLY A 251 -5.51 9.20 39.28
CA GLY A 251 -5.98 10.28 38.41
C GLY A 251 -4.97 11.39 38.17
N ASP A 252 -3.99 11.57 39.06
CA ASP A 252 -2.89 12.53 38.87
C ASP A 252 -1.86 12.03 37.85
N SER A 253 -1.85 10.73 37.52
CA SER A 253 -1.02 10.15 36.46
C SER A 253 -1.65 10.25 35.07
N LYS A 254 -2.65 11.11 34.90
CA LYS A 254 -3.42 11.32 33.68
C LYS A 254 -2.55 11.76 32.51
N MET A 255 -2.72 11.11 31.38
CA MET A 255 -2.06 11.39 30.11
C MET A 255 -2.98 12.16 29.16
N CYS A 256 -4.25 11.78 29.11
CA CYS A 256 -5.29 12.49 28.36
C CYS A 256 -6.66 12.31 29.01
N ASP A 257 -7.61 13.15 28.58
CA ASP A 257 -8.99 13.12 29.02
C ASP A 257 -9.90 13.32 27.81
N LEU A 258 -10.79 12.37 27.52
CA LEU A 258 -11.52 12.30 26.26
C LEU A 258 -13.03 12.18 26.49
N GLY A 259 -13.79 13.04 25.79
CA GLY A 259 -15.19 12.82 25.49
C GLY A 259 -15.40 11.98 24.24
N VAL A 260 -16.64 11.53 24.00
CA VAL A 260 -16.98 10.77 22.81
C VAL A 260 -16.70 11.59 21.54
N GLY A 261 -15.98 11.01 20.59
CA GLY A 261 -15.56 11.63 19.35
C GLY A 261 -14.25 12.43 19.44
N GLU A 262 -13.69 12.62 20.64
CA GLU A 262 -12.48 13.41 20.85
C GLU A 262 -11.21 12.58 20.66
N TRP A 263 -10.19 13.18 19.99
CA TRP A 263 -8.81 12.73 19.97
C TRP A 263 -8.01 13.36 21.11
N SER A 264 -7.06 12.59 21.67
CA SER A 264 -6.02 13.16 22.52
C SER A 264 -5.02 14.00 21.71
N ASP A 265 -4.23 14.80 22.40
CA ASP A 265 -2.94 15.23 21.84
C ASP A 265 -2.02 14.03 21.64
N TRP A 266 -1.00 14.20 20.79
CA TRP A 266 0.08 13.23 20.64
C TRP A 266 1.05 13.34 21.81
N TRP A 267 1.51 12.19 22.32
CA TRP A 267 2.60 12.15 23.29
C TRP A 267 3.60 11.06 22.94
N LEU A 268 4.83 11.25 23.35
CA LEU A 268 5.90 10.25 23.21
C LEU A 268 5.85 9.30 24.41
N ASP A 269 5.84 8.01 24.15
CA ASP A 269 5.90 6.96 25.15
C ASP A 269 7.00 5.96 24.86
N THR A 270 7.44 5.18 25.87
CA THR A 270 8.50 4.18 25.76
C THR A 270 7.91 2.79 25.85
N PHE A 271 8.33 1.92 24.96
CA PHE A 271 7.92 0.51 24.87
C PHE A 271 9.16 -0.38 24.95
N GLU A 272 8.98 -1.65 25.30
CA GLU A 272 10.07 -2.63 25.33
C GLU A 272 9.88 -3.65 24.19
N ILE A 273 10.92 -3.84 23.37
CA ILE A 273 10.97 -4.82 22.29
C ILE A 273 12.30 -5.58 22.41
N ASP A 274 12.26 -6.88 22.65
CA ASP A 274 13.43 -7.76 22.88
C ASP A 274 14.37 -7.25 23.99
N GLY A 275 13.82 -6.59 25.01
CA GLY A 275 14.57 -6.04 26.16
C GLY A 275 15.20 -4.67 25.90
N GLU A 276 14.95 -4.07 24.73
CA GLU A 276 15.40 -2.71 24.41
C GLU A 276 14.24 -1.72 24.51
N GLU A 277 14.52 -0.52 25.01
CA GLU A 277 13.55 0.58 25.06
C GLU A 277 13.43 1.25 23.69
N VAL A 278 12.20 1.35 23.18
CA VAL A 278 11.87 2.00 21.92
C VAL A 278 10.79 3.06 22.16
N SER A 279 11.05 4.29 21.72
CA SER A 279 10.06 5.37 21.81
C SER A 279 9.06 5.31 20.65
N GLY A 280 7.80 5.70 20.94
CA GLY A 280 6.75 5.79 19.92
C GLY A 280 5.72 6.86 20.24
N HIS A 281 5.21 7.51 19.20
CA HIS A 281 4.13 8.49 19.31
C HIS A 281 2.79 7.79 19.48
N VAL A 282 2.08 8.13 20.55
CA VAL A 282 0.78 7.58 20.91
C VAL A 282 -0.29 8.67 20.80
N GLN A 283 -1.44 8.29 20.29
CA GLN A 283 -2.67 9.08 20.31
C GLN A 283 -3.85 8.15 20.58
N MET A 284 -4.91 8.65 21.16
CA MET A 284 -6.12 7.87 21.43
C MET A 284 -7.37 8.63 21.04
N LYS A 285 -8.42 7.91 20.61
CA LYS A 285 -9.75 8.45 20.36
C LYS A 285 -10.80 7.64 21.11
N LEU A 286 -11.66 8.31 21.87
CA LEU A 286 -12.87 7.68 22.41
C LEU A 286 -13.94 7.68 21.30
N ILE A 287 -14.13 6.56 20.61
CA ILE A 287 -15.11 6.46 19.51
C ILE A 287 -16.53 6.37 20.09
N ALA A 288 -16.73 5.52 21.11
CA ALA A 288 -18.04 5.35 21.71
C ALA A 288 -17.97 5.07 23.21
N LEU A 289 -18.91 5.68 23.93
CA LEU A 289 -19.21 5.41 25.32
C LEU A 289 -20.70 5.74 25.54
N THR A 290 -21.49 4.74 25.96
CA THR A 290 -22.90 4.97 26.28
C THR A 290 -23.08 5.50 27.70
N GLU A 291 -24.17 6.24 27.94
CA GLU A 291 -24.48 6.85 29.26
C GLU A 291 -24.53 5.85 30.42
N ASN A 292 -24.77 4.57 30.18
CA ASN A 292 -24.75 3.49 31.16
C ASN A 292 -23.49 2.60 31.08
N ALA A 293 -22.53 2.97 30.25
CA ALA A 293 -21.30 2.23 29.97
C ALA A 293 -21.53 0.77 29.53
N ASP A 294 -22.64 0.49 28.86
CA ASP A 294 -22.90 -0.84 28.29
C ASP A 294 -22.31 -1.02 26.88
N MET A 295 -21.71 0.01 26.31
CA MET A 295 -20.87 -0.03 25.11
C MET A 295 -19.69 0.92 25.29
N PHE A 296 -18.51 0.43 24.98
CA PHE A 296 -17.24 1.18 25.05
C PHE A 296 -16.38 0.85 23.84
N GLU A 297 -15.78 1.89 23.25
CA GLU A 297 -14.88 1.75 22.11
C GLU A 297 -13.83 2.86 22.16
N LEU A 298 -12.54 2.49 22.31
CA LEU A 298 -11.40 3.39 22.32
C LEU A 298 -10.36 2.88 21.33
N PHE A 299 -9.92 3.76 20.44
CA PHE A 299 -8.99 3.47 19.36
C PHE A 299 -7.62 4.11 19.60
N VAL A 300 -6.57 3.35 19.27
CA VAL A 300 -5.17 3.79 19.23
C VAL A 300 -4.67 3.51 17.81
N PRO A 301 -4.28 4.50 17.03
CA PRO A 301 -3.71 4.27 15.69
C PRO A 301 -2.34 3.61 15.79
N GLN A 302 -1.73 3.31 14.65
CA GLN A 302 -0.36 2.83 14.56
C GLN A 302 0.60 3.70 15.39
N ILE A 303 1.41 3.07 16.22
CA ILE A 303 2.45 3.74 17.02
C ILE A 303 3.73 3.76 16.21
N TRP A 304 4.21 4.97 15.87
CA TRP A 304 5.36 5.20 15.02
C TRP A 304 6.52 5.80 15.81
N PRO A 305 7.78 5.38 15.55
CA PRO A 305 8.94 5.91 16.27
C PRO A 305 9.30 7.33 15.79
N PRO A 306 10.00 8.12 16.63
CA PRO A 306 10.51 9.45 16.23
C PRO A 306 11.76 9.36 15.34
N ASP A 307 12.35 8.17 15.16
CA ASP A 307 13.59 7.97 14.38
C ASP A 307 13.64 6.60 13.70
N GLY A 308 14.72 6.32 12.94
CA GLY A 308 14.99 5.01 12.35
C GLY A 308 14.39 4.78 10.95
N TYR A 309 13.57 5.68 10.42
CA TYR A 309 12.84 5.50 9.15
C TYR A 309 13.33 6.43 8.03
N THR A 310 14.50 7.06 8.17
CA THR A 310 15.03 7.99 7.16
C THR A 310 16.48 7.73 6.79
N LYS A 311 16.87 8.24 5.63
CA LYS A 311 18.24 8.35 5.15
C LYS A 311 18.48 9.81 4.67
N PRO A 312 19.44 10.58 5.25
CA PRO A 312 20.22 10.28 6.47
C PRO A 312 19.34 10.09 7.72
N ALA A 313 19.86 9.38 8.72
CA ALA A 313 19.10 9.06 9.94
C ALA A 313 18.68 10.32 10.75
N SER A 314 19.44 11.42 10.66
CA SER A 314 19.12 12.70 11.35
C SER A 314 17.81 13.33 10.88
N ILE A 315 17.38 13.04 9.65
CA ILE A 315 16.17 13.64 9.04
C ILE A 315 14.90 13.27 9.82
N ALA A 316 14.83 12.07 10.40
CA ALA A 316 13.66 11.67 11.19
C ALA A 316 13.44 12.61 12.38
N ARG A 317 14.52 12.92 13.12
CA ARG A 317 14.44 13.87 14.25
C ARG A 317 14.14 15.28 13.80
N GLU A 318 14.72 15.73 12.68
CA GLU A 318 14.40 17.04 12.12
C GLU A 318 12.90 17.14 11.77
N ILE A 319 12.31 16.08 11.20
CA ILE A 319 10.87 16.01 10.92
C ILE A 319 10.08 16.05 12.23
N ASP A 320 10.46 15.24 13.22
CA ASP A 320 9.75 15.16 14.49
C ASP A 320 9.74 16.52 15.22
N GLU A 321 10.88 17.23 15.24
CA GLU A 321 11.05 18.52 15.91
C GLU A 321 10.36 19.70 15.18
N ASN A 322 10.31 19.71 13.85
CA ASN A 322 9.87 20.85 13.05
C ASN A 322 8.51 20.67 12.36
N VAL A 323 8.09 19.43 12.15
CA VAL A 323 6.83 19.07 11.48
C VAL A 323 5.91 18.31 12.44
N GLY A 324 6.49 17.46 13.29
CA GLY A 324 5.82 16.57 14.21
C GLY A 324 5.85 15.11 13.75
N ASN A 325 5.17 14.26 14.51
CA ASN A 325 5.18 12.82 14.26
C ASN A 325 4.77 12.45 12.84
N PHE A 326 5.53 11.54 12.27
CA PHE A 326 5.22 10.91 10.98
C PHE A 326 4.42 9.63 11.20
N LEU A 327 3.43 9.37 10.36
CA LEU A 327 2.73 8.08 10.30
C LEU A 327 2.71 7.59 8.86
N GLN A 328 3.06 6.33 8.64
CA GLN A 328 3.16 5.80 7.29
C GLN A 328 1.79 5.38 6.72
N ASN A 329 1.05 4.53 7.41
CA ASN A 329 -0.26 4.02 6.99
C ASN A 329 -1.26 4.05 8.15
N PRO A 330 -1.66 5.23 8.62
CA PRO A 330 -2.57 5.31 9.74
C PRO A 330 -3.95 4.76 9.36
N GLY A 331 -4.45 3.84 10.16
CA GLY A 331 -5.81 3.32 10.02
C GLY A 331 -6.05 2.30 8.90
N ARG A 332 -5.06 1.99 8.04
CA ARG A 332 -5.23 1.00 6.97
C ARG A 332 -5.79 -0.32 7.48
N ASP A 333 -5.10 -0.92 8.44
CA ASP A 333 -5.46 -2.25 8.96
C ASP A 333 -6.73 -2.20 9.83
N ALA A 334 -7.17 -0.98 10.19
CA ALA A 334 -8.41 -0.73 10.93
C ALA A 334 -9.60 -0.39 10.01
N LEU A 335 -9.40 -0.23 8.70
CA LEU A 335 -10.47 0.07 7.75
C LEU A 335 -11.55 -1.03 7.78
N GLY A 336 -12.81 -0.61 8.02
CA GLY A 336 -13.94 -1.50 8.24
C GLY A 336 -14.03 -2.14 9.64
N VAL A 337 -13.05 -1.91 10.51
CA VAL A 337 -13.06 -2.30 11.93
C VAL A 337 -13.53 -1.13 12.78
N ILE A 338 -12.94 0.05 12.58
CA ILE A 338 -13.38 1.32 13.19
C ILE A 338 -14.48 1.97 12.33
N ASP A 339 -15.07 3.05 12.83
CA ASP A 339 -16.03 3.86 12.06
C ASP A 339 -15.34 4.64 10.94
N ASP A 340 -16.12 4.95 9.90
CA ASP A 340 -15.60 5.61 8.70
C ASP A 340 -15.06 7.00 9.00
N ASP A 341 -15.70 7.76 9.91
CA ASP A 341 -15.26 9.12 10.22
C ASP A 341 -13.88 9.11 10.87
N THR A 342 -13.63 8.23 11.83
CA THR A 342 -12.32 8.04 12.44
C THR A 342 -11.26 7.64 11.42
N TYR A 343 -11.59 6.74 10.49
CA TYR A 343 -10.69 6.36 9.40
C TYR A 343 -10.32 7.55 8.52
N PHE A 344 -11.32 8.34 8.08
CA PHE A 344 -11.08 9.48 7.19
C PHE A 344 -10.39 10.66 7.88
N GLU A 345 -10.59 10.86 9.19
CA GLU A 345 -9.82 11.82 9.98
C GLU A 345 -8.32 11.47 9.98
N LEU A 346 -7.99 10.19 10.18
CA LEU A 346 -6.61 9.71 10.11
C LEU A 346 -6.02 9.82 8.71
N LEU A 347 -6.80 9.52 7.68
CA LEU A 347 -6.36 9.63 6.30
C LEU A 347 -6.05 11.08 5.93
N GLU A 348 -6.89 12.02 6.35
CA GLU A 348 -6.66 13.45 6.15
C GLU A 348 -5.40 13.91 6.90
N PHE A 349 -5.23 13.51 8.15
CA PHE A 349 -4.01 13.77 8.91
C PHE A 349 -2.77 13.25 8.18
N HIS A 350 -2.82 12.02 7.65
CA HIS A 350 -1.71 11.42 6.90
C HIS A 350 -1.35 12.25 5.67
N HIS A 351 -2.32 12.62 4.84
CA HIS A 351 -2.07 13.40 3.63
C HIS A 351 -1.55 14.80 3.93
N GLN A 352 -2.07 15.45 4.98
CA GLN A 352 -1.54 16.72 5.45
C GLN A 352 -0.08 16.57 5.89
N ARG A 353 0.24 15.53 6.67
CA ARG A 353 1.60 15.27 7.15
C ARG A 353 2.58 14.97 6.02
N LEU A 354 2.16 14.23 4.99
CA LEU A 354 2.99 14.01 3.80
C LEU A 354 3.33 15.33 3.09
N ALA A 355 2.36 16.21 2.92
CA ALA A 355 2.57 17.53 2.32
C ALA A 355 3.48 18.40 3.21
N ASP A 356 3.27 18.42 4.54
CA ASP A 356 4.09 19.18 5.50
C ASP A 356 5.56 18.73 5.46
N VAL A 357 5.81 17.42 5.43
CA VAL A 357 7.17 16.86 5.35
C VAL A 357 7.82 17.25 4.02
N ALA A 358 7.10 17.10 2.90
CA ALA A 358 7.62 17.49 1.59
C ALA A 358 7.96 18.99 1.55
N GLN A 359 7.08 19.86 2.05
CA GLN A 359 7.28 21.30 2.12
C GLN A 359 8.48 21.68 3.02
N TYR A 360 8.59 21.07 4.20
CA TYR A 360 9.73 21.30 5.10
C TYR A 360 11.05 20.90 4.45
N LEU A 361 11.14 19.73 3.86
CA LEU A 361 12.36 19.21 3.26
C LEU A 361 12.78 20.03 2.03
N THR A 362 11.86 20.43 1.18
CA THR A 362 12.13 21.22 -0.03
C THR A 362 12.39 22.70 0.29
N GLY A 363 11.78 23.25 1.33
CA GLY A 363 11.96 24.63 1.78
C GLY A 363 13.26 24.88 2.57
N SER A 364 13.81 23.85 3.20
CA SER A 364 14.99 23.96 4.07
C SER A 364 16.31 23.66 3.39
N ARG A 365 16.32 23.12 2.15
CA ARG A 365 17.54 22.68 1.45
C ARG A 365 17.35 22.64 -0.08
N PRO A 366 18.48 22.65 -0.85
CA PRO A 366 18.42 22.45 -2.30
C PRO A 366 17.87 21.07 -2.65
N TRP A 367 17.08 21.02 -3.73
CA TRP A 367 16.55 19.78 -4.28
C TRP A 367 16.31 19.92 -5.79
N ASP A 368 16.32 18.78 -6.51
CA ASP A 368 16.10 18.73 -7.95
C ASP A 368 14.97 17.75 -8.33
N LEU A 369 14.75 16.71 -7.52
CA LEU A 369 13.69 15.72 -7.70
C LEU A 369 12.97 15.50 -6.37
N LEU A 370 11.65 15.65 -6.36
CA LEU A 370 10.79 15.22 -5.26
C LEU A 370 9.91 14.07 -5.77
N MET A 371 9.97 12.94 -5.10
CA MET A 371 9.04 11.82 -5.33
C MET A 371 8.27 11.55 -4.05
N ILE A 372 6.95 11.55 -4.12
CA ILE A 372 6.05 11.35 -2.98
C ILE A 372 4.90 10.43 -3.39
N GLU A 373 4.48 9.56 -2.48
CA GLU A 373 3.44 8.57 -2.78
C GLU A 373 2.40 8.50 -1.68
N THR A 374 1.14 8.16 -2.05
CA THR A 374 0.07 7.73 -1.15
C THR A 374 -0.57 6.45 -1.64
N HIS A 375 -0.72 5.49 -0.72
CA HIS A 375 -1.33 4.19 -1.01
C HIS A 375 -2.85 4.15 -0.78
N ALA A 376 -3.46 5.29 -0.45
CA ALA A 376 -4.86 5.37 -0.02
C ALA A 376 -5.87 4.97 -1.10
N SER A 377 -5.59 5.25 -2.37
CA SER A 377 -6.47 4.89 -3.49
C SER A 377 -6.53 3.37 -3.72
N ASP A 378 -5.43 2.65 -3.49
CA ASP A 378 -5.42 1.19 -3.54
C ASP A 378 -6.25 0.57 -2.41
N TYR A 379 -6.07 1.02 -1.16
CA TYR A 379 -6.91 0.56 -0.04
C TYR A 379 -8.39 0.81 -0.30
N THR A 380 -8.72 1.94 -0.91
CA THR A 380 -10.08 2.28 -1.32
C THR A 380 -10.59 1.32 -2.38
N SER A 381 -9.78 0.97 -3.36
CA SER A 381 -10.14 0.01 -4.41
C SER A 381 -10.44 -1.37 -3.82
N HIS A 382 -9.60 -1.86 -2.93
CA HIS A 382 -9.81 -3.14 -2.26
C HIS A 382 -11.03 -3.18 -1.34
N PHE A 383 -11.36 -2.06 -0.68
CA PHE A 383 -12.37 -2.03 0.34
C PHE A 383 -13.74 -1.55 -0.15
N PHE A 384 -13.79 -0.52 -0.96
CA PHE A 384 -15.03 0.14 -1.37
C PHE A 384 -15.42 -0.11 -2.82
N LEU A 385 -14.46 -0.25 -3.76
CA LEU A 385 -14.76 -0.16 -5.19
C LEU A 385 -15.74 -1.24 -5.66
N GLY A 386 -15.58 -2.47 -5.20
CA GLY A 386 -16.47 -3.57 -5.57
C GLY A 386 -17.93 -3.32 -5.16
N GLN A 387 -18.15 -2.72 -3.97
CA GLN A 387 -19.47 -2.42 -3.45
C GLN A 387 -20.03 -1.07 -3.94
N ALA A 388 -19.16 -0.16 -4.39
CA ALA A 388 -19.56 1.09 -5.03
C ALA A 388 -20.12 0.91 -6.45
N ASP A 389 -19.90 -0.25 -7.05
CA ASP A 389 -20.42 -0.61 -8.38
C ASP A 389 -21.93 -0.90 -8.30
N PRO A 390 -22.77 -0.22 -9.12
CA PRO A 390 -24.22 -0.47 -9.15
C PRO A 390 -24.59 -1.90 -9.53
N THR A 391 -23.70 -2.62 -10.22
CA THR A 391 -23.92 -4.00 -10.66
C THR A 391 -23.54 -5.05 -9.63
N SER A 392 -22.97 -4.64 -8.49
CA SER A 392 -22.52 -5.53 -7.40
C SER A 392 -23.67 -6.29 -6.71
N GLY A 393 -24.90 -5.79 -6.81
CA GLY A 393 -26.03 -6.30 -6.04
C GLY A 393 -26.03 -5.89 -4.57
N ALA A 394 -25.14 -4.99 -4.17
CA ALA A 394 -25.10 -4.47 -2.80
C ALA A 394 -26.39 -3.71 -2.44
N GLU A 395 -26.79 -3.74 -1.18
CA GLU A 395 -27.87 -2.92 -0.68
C GLU A 395 -27.59 -1.43 -0.88
N GLN A 396 -28.63 -0.61 -1.07
CA GLN A 396 -28.51 0.81 -1.40
C GLN A 396 -27.64 1.58 -0.37
N SER A 397 -27.81 1.30 0.92
CA SER A 397 -27.01 1.93 1.99
C SER A 397 -25.53 1.58 1.91
N VAL A 398 -25.19 0.35 1.54
CA VAL A 398 -23.82 -0.13 1.35
C VAL A 398 -23.19 0.53 0.12
N LEU A 399 -23.97 0.61 -0.97
CA LEU A 399 -23.53 1.27 -2.21
C LEU A 399 -23.24 2.76 -1.98
N GLU A 400 -24.14 3.48 -1.29
CA GLU A 400 -23.96 4.90 -0.96
C GLU A 400 -22.75 5.13 -0.07
N ARG A 401 -22.60 4.34 1.01
CA ARG A 401 -21.43 4.39 1.89
C ARG A 401 -20.13 4.13 1.13
N SER A 402 -20.12 3.13 0.26
CA SER A 402 -18.91 2.76 -0.49
C SER A 402 -18.52 3.85 -1.50
N ARG A 403 -19.50 4.47 -2.16
CA ARG A 403 -19.25 5.64 -3.02
C ARG A 403 -18.71 6.84 -2.26
N GLU A 404 -19.30 7.12 -1.10
CA GLU A 404 -18.81 8.18 -0.22
C GLU A 404 -17.37 7.90 0.23
N GLY A 405 -17.02 6.64 0.55
CA GLY A 405 -15.68 6.21 0.85
C GLY A 405 -14.69 6.51 -0.28
N VAL A 406 -15.06 6.18 -1.52
CA VAL A 406 -14.27 6.53 -2.70
C VAL A 406 -14.11 8.06 -2.81
N PHE A 407 -15.19 8.83 -2.71
CA PHE A 407 -15.12 10.29 -2.85
C PHE A 407 -14.23 10.93 -1.79
N ARG A 408 -14.40 10.58 -0.52
CA ARG A 408 -13.60 11.12 0.59
C ARG A 408 -12.12 10.83 0.43
N THR A 409 -11.76 9.62 0.00
CA THR A 409 -10.36 9.25 -0.25
C THR A 409 -9.74 10.12 -1.33
N TYR A 410 -10.35 10.18 -2.51
CA TYR A 410 -9.80 10.92 -3.65
C TYR A 410 -9.80 12.43 -3.41
N GLN A 411 -10.78 12.97 -2.68
CA GLN A 411 -10.78 14.37 -2.26
C GLN A 411 -9.61 14.71 -1.30
N SER A 412 -9.29 13.80 -0.36
CA SER A 412 -8.16 13.96 0.55
C SER A 412 -6.83 13.93 -0.22
N ILE A 413 -6.69 13.00 -1.17
CA ILE A 413 -5.52 12.94 -2.07
C ILE A 413 -5.40 14.23 -2.91
N ASP A 414 -6.51 14.73 -3.46
CA ASP A 414 -6.51 15.94 -4.28
C ASP A 414 -6.09 17.18 -3.48
N ARG A 415 -6.48 17.28 -2.21
CA ARG A 415 -6.00 18.35 -1.31
C ARG A 415 -4.50 18.26 -1.06
N MET A 416 -3.97 17.05 -0.84
CA MET A 416 -2.52 16.84 -0.72
C MET A 416 -1.79 17.28 -1.99
N ILE A 417 -2.27 16.87 -3.17
CA ILE A 417 -1.70 17.27 -4.47
C ILE A 417 -1.73 18.80 -4.61
N GLY A 418 -2.86 19.44 -4.30
CA GLY A 418 -3.00 20.88 -4.34
C GLY A 418 -1.94 21.59 -3.49
N ARG A 419 -1.74 21.17 -2.25
CA ARG A 419 -0.72 21.72 -1.36
C ARG A 419 0.70 21.53 -1.90
N ILE A 420 1.05 20.32 -2.37
CA ILE A 420 2.38 20.05 -2.93
C ILE A 420 2.64 20.95 -4.15
N VAL A 421 1.66 21.10 -5.02
CA VAL A 421 1.79 21.92 -6.23
C VAL A 421 1.84 23.42 -5.90
N ASP A 422 0.96 23.90 -5.05
CA ASP A 422 0.85 25.33 -4.76
C ASP A 422 1.99 25.85 -3.84
N ASP A 423 2.50 24.99 -2.93
CA ASP A 423 3.49 25.40 -1.94
C ASP A 423 4.94 25.09 -2.36
N ILE A 424 5.18 24.15 -3.32
CA ILE A 424 6.52 23.65 -3.65
C ILE A 424 6.90 23.92 -5.11
N ALA A 425 5.96 23.76 -6.06
CA ALA A 425 6.28 23.92 -7.47
C ALA A 425 6.42 25.41 -7.84
N ASP A 426 7.39 25.72 -8.70
CA ASP A 426 7.65 27.03 -9.30
C ASP A 426 7.61 26.94 -10.84
N ASP A 427 7.87 28.07 -11.52
CA ASP A 427 7.86 28.15 -12.99
C ASP A 427 8.91 27.24 -13.66
N ASP A 428 9.93 26.82 -12.93
CA ASP A 428 10.99 25.91 -13.40
C ASP A 428 10.70 24.44 -13.08
N THR A 429 9.53 24.11 -12.53
CA THR A 429 9.18 22.79 -12.03
C THR A 429 8.22 22.06 -12.97
N VAL A 430 8.57 20.83 -13.39
CA VAL A 430 7.62 19.88 -13.99
C VAL A 430 6.97 19.03 -12.91
N VAL A 431 5.65 18.83 -13.00
CA VAL A 431 4.86 18.01 -12.07
C VAL A 431 4.22 16.85 -12.83
N ALA A 432 4.45 15.63 -12.36
CA ALA A 432 3.77 14.42 -12.86
C ALA A 432 2.95 13.78 -11.73
N VAL A 433 1.70 13.40 -12.01
CA VAL A 433 0.87 12.57 -11.13
C VAL A 433 0.66 11.24 -11.82
N VAL A 434 1.06 10.15 -11.16
CA VAL A 434 1.13 8.81 -11.75
C VAL A 434 0.55 7.76 -10.81
N ALA A 435 0.13 6.62 -11.37
CA ALA A 435 -0.21 5.44 -10.59
C ALA A 435 0.48 4.20 -11.20
N ASP A 436 0.82 3.24 -10.36
CA ASP A 436 1.51 2.01 -10.77
C ASP A 436 0.58 1.05 -11.51
N HIS A 437 -0.67 0.95 -11.09
CA HIS A 437 -1.77 0.22 -11.74
C HIS A 437 -3.11 0.92 -11.51
N GLY A 438 -4.16 0.39 -12.09
CA GLY A 438 -5.53 0.76 -11.78
C GLY A 438 -6.21 -0.30 -10.91
N GLY A 439 -7.52 -0.16 -10.74
CA GLY A 439 -8.36 -1.13 -10.03
C GLY A 439 -9.67 -1.37 -10.77
N THR A 440 -10.31 -2.48 -10.45
CA THR A 440 -11.62 -2.88 -11.01
C THR A 440 -12.52 -3.43 -9.91
N SER A 441 -13.83 -3.36 -10.12
CA SER A 441 -14.81 -4.00 -9.23
C SER A 441 -14.86 -5.51 -9.51
N ASN A 442 -14.77 -6.31 -8.43
CA ASN A 442 -14.87 -7.76 -8.53
C ASN A 442 -16.32 -8.23 -8.55
N GLN A 443 -16.60 -9.23 -9.36
CA GLN A 443 -17.93 -9.88 -9.39
C GLN A 443 -17.90 -11.32 -8.88
N PHE A 444 -16.75 -11.99 -8.94
CA PHE A 444 -16.61 -13.39 -8.56
C PHE A 444 -15.52 -13.58 -7.49
N PRO A 445 -15.61 -14.67 -6.70
CA PRO A 445 -14.64 -14.96 -5.67
C PRO A 445 -13.25 -15.20 -6.25
N ALA A 446 -12.24 -15.08 -5.38
CA ALA A 446 -10.85 -15.35 -5.68
C ALA A 446 -10.63 -16.79 -6.18
N VAL A 447 -9.78 -16.93 -7.18
CA VAL A 447 -9.31 -18.23 -7.69
C VAL A 447 -8.10 -18.67 -6.87
N ASN A 448 -8.27 -19.72 -6.06
CA ASN A 448 -7.18 -20.30 -5.33
C ASN A 448 -6.34 -21.21 -6.25
N ILE A 449 -5.22 -20.67 -6.77
CA ILE A 449 -4.33 -21.40 -7.69
C ILE A 449 -3.77 -22.67 -7.06
N ARG A 450 -3.45 -22.66 -5.77
CA ARG A 450 -2.96 -23.84 -5.05
C ARG A 450 -4.01 -24.94 -5.01
N LYS A 451 -5.31 -24.59 -4.83
CA LYS A 451 -6.42 -25.54 -4.94
C LYS A 451 -6.51 -26.11 -6.36
N VAL A 452 -6.44 -25.25 -7.38
CA VAL A 452 -6.45 -25.68 -8.80
C VAL A 452 -5.33 -26.68 -9.08
N LEU A 453 -4.10 -26.39 -8.67
CA LEU A 453 -2.95 -27.28 -8.85
C LEU A 453 -3.10 -28.60 -8.07
N THR A 454 -3.78 -28.57 -6.94
CA THR A 454 -4.07 -29.79 -6.16
C THR A 454 -5.12 -30.66 -6.84
N GLU A 455 -6.23 -30.08 -7.29
CA GLU A 455 -7.32 -30.78 -7.98
C GLU A 455 -6.87 -31.35 -9.33
N THR A 456 -6.01 -30.64 -10.05
CA THR A 456 -5.42 -31.11 -11.31
C THR A 456 -4.21 -32.03 -11.14
N GLY A 457 -3.79 -32.30 -9.89
CA GLY A 457 -2.81 -33.32 -9.55
C GLY A 457 -1.35 -32.88 -9.66
N PHE A 458 -1.06 -31.59 -9.79
CA PHE A 458 0.32 -31.08 -9.80
C PHE A 458 0.89 -30.91 -8.40
N VAL A 459 0.10 -30.49 -7.42
CA VAL A 459 0.48 -30.39 -6.00
C VAL A 459 -0.10 -31.57 -5.23
N LYS A 460 0.69 -32.17 -4.35
CA LYS A 460 0.28 -33.22 -3.44
C LYS A 460 0.65 -32.87 -2.01
N TYR A 461 -0.14 -33.34 -1.06
CA TYR A 461 0.06 -33.10 0.36
C TYR A 461 0.26 -34.40 1.13
N HIS A 462 1.03 -34.31 2.21
CA HIS A 462 1.04 -35.31 3.28
C HIS A 462 -0.23 -35.24 4.13
N GLU A 463 -0.49 -36.26 4.94
CA GLU A 463 -1.64 -36.29 5.88
C GLU A 463 -1.61 -35.14 6.91
N ASN A 464 -0.44 -34.61 7.22
CA ASN A 464 -0.26 -33.45 8.12
C ASN A 464 -0.52 -32.07 7.46
N GLY A 465 -0.94 -32.04 6.19
CA GLY A 465 -1.23 -30.81 5.45
C GLY A 465 -0.01 -30.12 4.84
N GLN A 466 1.20 -30.65 4.98
CA GLN A 466 2.40 -30.13 4.32
C GLN A 466 2.51 -30.66 2.87
N ILE A 467 3.11 -29.86 1.98
CA ILE A 467 3.34 -30.27 0.59
C ILE A 467 4.27 -31.50 0.56
N ASP A 468 3.86 -32.53 -0.17
CA ASP A 468 4.68 -33.72 -0.47
C ASP A 468 5.53 -33.48 -1.71
N TRP A 469 6.72 -32.91 -1.51
CA TRP A 469 7.64 -32.56 -2.60
C TRP A 469 8.09 -33.79 -3.42
N SER A 470 8.05 -34.97 -2.85
CA SER A 470 8.37 -36.21 -3.59
C SER A 470 7.31 -36.61 -4.62
N LYS A 471 6.15 -35.94 -4.63
CA LYS A 471 5.03 -36.18 -5.54
C LYS A 471 4.48 -34.92 -6.19
N THR A 472 5.00 -33.74 -5.84
CA THR A 472 4.57 -32.44 -6.38
C THR A 472 5.38 -32.13 -7.64
N ARG A 473 4.68 -32.07 -8.78
CA ARG A 473 5.31 -31.84 -10.08
C ARG A 473 5.46 -30.36 -10.42
N ALA A 474 4.58 -29.51 -9.92
CA ALA A 474 4.64 -28.05 -10.12
C ALA A 474 4.00 -27.33 -8.93
N CYS A 475 4.45 -26.12 -8.66
CA CYS A 475 3.99 -25.29 -7.55
C CYS A 475 3.96 -23.81 -7.95
N ASP A 476 2.97 -23.08 -7.46
CA ASP A 476 2.88 -21.63 -7.61
C ASP A 476 3.89 -20.93 -6.71
N VAL A 477 4.42 -19.83 -7.23
CA VAL A 477 5.31 -18.90 -6.52
C VAL A 477 4.87 -17.48 -6.86
N GLY A 478 4.49 -16.70 -5.87
CA GLY A 478 3.86 -15.41 -6.10
C GLY A 478 2.46 -15.55 -6.71
N LEU A 479 2.00 -14.54 -7.45
CA LEU A 479 0.60 -14.46 -7.89
C LEU A 479 0.32 -15.07 -9.26
N VAL A 480 1.27 -15.01 -10.20
CA VAL A 480 1.04 -15.43 -11.60
C VAL A 480 2.03 -16.45 -12.12
N HIS A 481 2.99 -16.87 -11.30
CA HIS A 481 4.08 -17.75 -11.71
C HIS A 481 3.87 -19.17 -11.18
N ILE A 482 4.05 -20.18 -12.03
CA ILE A 482 4.07 -21.58 -11.65
C ILE A 482 5.38 -22.19 -12.12
N PHE A 483 6.09 -22.83 -11.21
CA PHE A 483 7.36 -23.50 -11.49
C PHE A 483 7.19 -25.03 -11.44
N ILE A 484 7.79 -25.69 -12.43
CA ILE A 484 7.90 -27.13 -12.44
C ILE A 484 9.00 -27.55 -11.45
N ASN A 485 8.72 -28.55 -10.64
CA ASN A 485 9.67 -29.11 -9.66
C ASN A 485 10.72 -29.98 -10.39
N LEU A 486 11.65 -29.28 -11.09
CA LEU A 486 12.56 -29.84 -12.07
C LEU A 486 13.83 -30.41 -11.43
N GLU A 487 14.21 -31.65 -11.78
CA GLU A 487 15.47 -32.28 -11.37
C GLU A 487 16.68 -31.41 -11.77
N GLY A 488 17.63 -31.25 -10.84
CA GLY A 488 18.86 -30.50 -11.04
C GLY A 488 18.68 -28.97 -10.95
N ARG A 489 17.45 -28.46 -10.97
CA ARG A 489 17.16 -27.04 -10.76
C ARG A 489 16.59 -26.78 -9.35
N GLU A 490 15.64 -27.59 -8.93
CA GLU A 490 15.06 -27.50 -7.59
C GLU A 490 15.73 -28.54 -6.65
N PRO A 491 15.94 -28.21 -5.36
CA PRO A 491 16.56 -29.13 -4.41
C PRO A 491 15.84 -30.48 -4.29
N ASP A 492 14.49 -30.47 -4.35
CA ASP A 492 13.63 -31.63 -4.26
C ASP A 492 12.95 -31.93 -5.62
N GLY A 493 13.61 -31.59 -6.74
CA GLY A 493 13.08 -31.79 -8.10
C GLY A 493 12.81 -33.25 -8.44
N ILE A 494 11.64 -33.50 -9.05
CA ILE A 494 11.19 -34.86 -9.43
C ILE A 494 10.83 -35.00 -10.90
N VAL A 495 10.70 -33.88 -11.63
CA VAL A 495 10.41 -33.88 -13.06
C VAL A 495 11.72 -33.94 -13.81
N SER A 496 11.93 -34.95 -14.65
CA SER A 496 13.15 -35.06 -15.46
C SER A 496 13.21 -33.99 -16.55
N GLN A 497 14.39 -33.69 -17.06
CA GLN A 497 14.56 -32.79 -18.21
C GLN A 497 13.79 -33.28 -19.44
N ASP A 498 13.70 -34.59 -19.65
CA ASP A 498 12.99 -35.20 -20.78
C ASP A 498 11.47 -35.02 -20.66
N ASP A 499 10.93 -35.03 -19.43
CA ASP A 499 9.50 -34.83 -19.15
C ASP A 499 9.06 -33.38 -19.04
N TYR A 500 10.00 -32.45 -18.91
CA TYR A 500 9.73 -31.03 -18.64
C TYR A 500 8.68 -30.43 -19.59
N GLU A 501 8.88 -30.57 -20.90
CA GLU A 501 7.96 -30.04 -21.92
C GLU A 501 6.59 -30.70 -21.89
N THR A 502 6.53 -31.96 -21.53
CA THR A 502 5.27 -32.69 -21.41
C THR A 502 4.49 -32.19 -20.21
N VAL A 503 5.13 -32.10 -19.03
CA VAL A 503 4.52 -31.58 -17.80
C VAL A 503 4.07 -30.13 -17.98
N ARG A 504 4.86 -29.29 -18.67
CA ARG A 504 4.50 -27.90 -18.95
C ARG A 504 3.24 -27.78 -19.82
N ARG A 505 3.14 -28.58 -20.86
CA ARG A 505 1.93 -28.61 -21.73
C ARG A 505 0.70 -29.14 -20.98
N GLU A 506 0.86 -30.19 -20.17
CA GLU A 506 -0.21 -30.70 -19.30
C GLU A 506 -0.70 -29.62 -18.33
N LEU A 507 0.21 -28.87 -17.72
CA LEU A 507 -0.12 -27.78 -16.80
C LEU A 507 -0.90 -26.66 -17.50
N ILE A 508 -0.42 -26.19 -18.66
CA ILE A 508 -1.12 -25.16 -19.45
C ILE A 508 -2.52 -25.64 -19.84
N ALA A 509 -2.65 -26.87 -20.31
CA ALA A 509 -3.95 -27.45 -20.68
C ALA A 509 -4.88 -27.53 -19.46
N ALA A 510 -4.38 -28.00 -18.31
CA ALA A 510 -5.15 -28.12 -17.09
C ALA A 510 -5.69 -26.76 -16.59
N LEU A 511 -4.88 -25.70 -16.67
CA LEU A 511 -5.33 -24.34 -16.32
C LEU A 511 -6.42 -23.86 -17.29
N MET A 512 -6.20 -23.98 -18.60
CA MET A 512 -7.13 -23.45 -19.61
C MET A 512 -8.46 -24.24 -19.65
N GLU A 513 -8.45 -25.51 -19.27
CA GLU A 513 -9.63 -26.38 -19.17
C GLU A 513 -10.32 -26.29 -17.80
N TYR A 514 -9.67 -25.73 -16.79
CA TYR A 514 -10.23 -25.64 -15.44
C TYR A 514 -11.53 -24.85 -15.43
N LYS A 515 -12.50 -25.41 -14.71
CA LYS A 515 -13.82 -24.79 -14.53
C LYS A 515 -14.07 -24.59 -13.05
N ASP A 516 -14.30 -23.34 -12.65
CA ASP A 516 -14.64 -23.02 -11.29
C ASP A 516 -16.01 -23.61 -10.92
N GLU A 517 -16.07 -24.39 -9.86
CA GLU A 517 -17.29 -25.10 -9.45
C GLU A 517 -18.40 -24.16 -9.01
N ALA A 518 -18.06 -23.04 -8.37
CA ALA A 518 -19.03 -22.10 -7.82
C ALA A 518 -19.74 -21.29 -8.92
N THR A 519 -19.00 -20.87 -9.93
CA THR A 519 -19.52 -20.04 -11.02
C THR A 519 -19.83 -20.82 -12.29
N GLY A 520 -19.27 -22.02 -12.44
CA GLY A 520 -19.37 -22.82 -13.67
C GLY A 520 -18.60 -22.22 -14.86
N ARG A 521 -17.69 -21.25 -14.64
CA ARG A 521 -16.92 -20.53 -15.67
C ARG A 521 -15.46 -20.95 -15.67
N HIS A 522 -14.77 -20.66 -16.78
CA HIS A 522 -13.34 -20.81 -16.90
C HIS A 522 -12.67 -19.50 -16.43
N PRO A 523 -11.90 -19.51 -15.32
CA PRO A 523 -11.32 -18.27 -14.80
C PRO A 523 -10.07 -17.82 -15.54
N PHE A 524 -9.30 -18.75 -16.13
CA PHE A 524 -8.04 -18.43 -16.79
C PHE A 524 -8.27 -17.84 -18.19
N ALA A 525 -7.81 -16.60 -18.37
CA ALA A 525 -7.83 -15.90 -19.65
C ALA A 525 -6.62 -16.27 -20.52
N LEU A 526 -5.51 -16.68 -19.87
CA LEU A 526 -4.22 -16.91 -20.50
C LEU A 526 -3.40 -17.87 -19.65
N ALA A 527 -2.66 -18.77 -20.30
CA ALA A 527 -1.56 -19.53 -19.70
C ALA A 527 -0.44 -19.66 -20.74
N LEU A 528 0.74 -19.14 -20.43
CA LEU A 528 1.88 -19.02 -21.33
C LEU A 528 3.06 -19.83 -20.81
N SER A 529 3.84 -20.42 -21.69
CA SER A 529 5.19 -20.87 -21.36
C SER A 529 6.08 -19.66 -21.03
N ARG A 530 7.18 -19.87 -20.30
CA ARG A 530 8.16 -18.83 -19.95
C ARG A 530 8.61 -18.02 -21.18
N GLU A 531 8.93 -18.69 -22.27
CA GLU A 531 9.40 -18.07 -23.49
C GLU A 531 8.34 -17.17 -24.13
N ASN A 532 7.07 -17.55 -24.01
CA ASN A 532 5.97 -16.75 -24.52
C ASN A 532 5.53 -15.63 -23.55
N ALA A 533 5.99 -15.65 -22.30
CA ALA A 533 5.66 -14.61 -21.32
C ALA A 533 6.27 -13.24 -21.69
N GLU A 534 7.20 -13.17 -22.64
CA GLU A 534 7.64 -11.92 -23.26
C GLU A 534 6.46 -11.08 -23.82
N MET A 535 5.36 -11.73 -24.21
CA MET A 535 4.14 -11.02 -24.66
C MET A 535 3.53 -10.10 -23.58
N VAL A 536 3.82 -10.39 -22.32
CA VAL A 536 3.38 -9.59 -21.17
C VAL A 536 4.57 -8.96 -20.42
N ASN A 537 5.69 -8.78 -21.11
CA ASN A 537 6.91 -8.13 -20.64
C ASN A 537 7.59 -8.84 -19.43
N LEU A 538 7.49 -10.16 -19.39
CA LEU A 538 8.13 -11.02 -18.40
C LEU A 538 9.17 -11.93 -19.09
N TRP A 539 10.42 -11.80 -18.71
CA TRP A 539 11.54 -12.65 -19.15
C TRP A 539 12.61 -12.64 -18.05
N SER A 540 13.12 -13.71 -17.67
CA SER A 540 14.30 -13.99 -16.84
C SER A 540 14.16 -15.37 -16.20
N ASP A 541 15.18 -15.82 -15.48
CA ASP A 541 15.15 -17.10 -14.73
C ASP A 541 14.19 -17.08 -13.52
N LEU A 542 13.74 -15.88 -13.14
CA LEU A 542 12.76 -15.69 -12.05
C LEU A 542 11.31 -15.79 -12.51
N VAL A 543 11.07 -15.81 -13.83
CA VAL A 543 9.73 -16.02 -14.41
C VAL A 543 9.34 -17.50 -14.30
N GLY A 544 8.09 -17.77 -13.97
CA GLY A 544 7.55 -19.14 -13.89
C GLY A 544 7.72 -19.93 -15.21
N ASP A 545 7.83 -21.23 -15.12
CA ASP A 545 7.80 -22.12 -16.29
C ASP A 545 6.47 -22.00 -17.04
N VAL A 546 5.40 -21.65 -16.28
CA VAL A 546 4.11 -21.20 -16.80
C VAL A 546 3.73 -19.91 -16.09
N VAL A 547 3.27 -18.93 -16.87
CA VAL A 547 2.66 -17.67 -16.39
C VAL A 547 1.20 -17.67 -16.78
N TYR A 548 0.31 -17.33 -15.86
CA TYR A 548 -1.11 -17.28 -16.12
C TYR A 548 -1.72 -15.92 -15.83
N ALA A 549 -2.86 -15.66 -16.43
CA ALA A 549 -3.70 -14.51 -16.12
C ALA A 549 -5.18 -14.92 -16.04
N LEU A 550 -5.95 -14.16 -15.28
CA LEU A 550 -7.37 -14.37 -15.07
C LEU A 550 -8.22 -13.41 -15.90
N HIS A 551 -9.48 -13.77 -16.10
CA HIS A 551 -10.50 -12.83 -16.54
C HIS A 551 -10.77 -11.79 -15.44
N PRO A 552 -11.08 -10.51 -15.81
CA PRO A 552 -11.16 -9.40 -14.83
C PRO A 552 -12.25 -9.57 -13.79
N GLU A 553 -13.25 -10.37 -14.03
CA GLU A 553 -14.33 -10.63 -13.08
C GLU A 553 -13.90 -11.53 -11.90
N PHE A 554 -12.74 -12.20 -11.99
CA PHE A 554 -12.21 -13.05 -10.94
C PHE A 554 -11.10 -12.34 -10.17
N ASP A 555 -11.01 -12.63 -8.87
CA ASP A 555 -9.86 -12.39 -8.01
C ASP A 555 -9.40 -10.91 -7.86
N GLY A 556 -9.65 -10.31 -6.72
CA GLY A 556 -9.10 -9.03 -6.30
C GLY A 556 -9.44 -7.80 -7.17
N ALA A 557 -9.08 -6.63 -6.73
CA ALA A 557 -9.27 -5.40 -7.49
C ALA A 557 -8.26 -5.25 -8.64
N HIS A 558 -7.12 -5.91 -8.54
CA HIS A 558 -6.02 -5.88 -9.51
C HIS A 558 -5.09 -7.09 -9.30
N GLY A 559 -4.06 -7.23 -10.13
CA GLY A 559 -2.97 -8.20 -10.00
C GLY A 559 -2.90 -9.19 -11.14
N LYS A 560 -3.77 -10.18 -11.15
CA LYS A 560 -3.73 -11.32 -12.08
C LYS A 560 -4.55 -11.13 -13.36
N GLN A 561 -5.35 -10.06 -13.46
CA GLN A 561 -6.35 -9.90 -14.51
C GLN A 561 -5.78 -9.26 -15.77
N LEU A 562 -6.32 -9.70 -16.92
CA LEU A 562 -6.11 -9.05 -18.21
C LEU A 562 -7.32 -8.22 -18.64
N PRO A 563 -7.16 -7.27 -19.57
CA PRO A 563 -8.26 -6.54 -20.18
C PRO A 563 -9.33 -7.46 -20.77
N SER A 564 -10.59 -7.01 -20.75
CA SER A 564 -11.70 -7.71 -21.37
C SER A 564 -12.71 -6.74 -21.98
N VAL A 565 -13.65 -7.29 -22.78
CA VAL A 565 -14.74 -6.50 -23.36
C VAL A 565 -15.65 -5.90 -22.28
N SER A 566 -15.86 -6.62 -21.18
CA SER A 566 -16.77 -6.18 -20.10
C SER A 566 -16.14 -5.16 -19.15
N PHE A 567 -14.83 -5.25 -18.92
CA PHE A 567 -14.10 -4.43 -17.93
C PHE A 567 -13.06 -3.51 -18.57
N GLY A 568 -13.01 -3.38 -19.91
CA GLY A 568 -12.03 -2.55 -20.60
C GLY A 568 -10.61 -2.99 -20.27
N MET A 569 -9.75 -2.02 -19.93
CA MET A 569 -8.35 -2.26 -19.60
C MET A 569 -8.13 -2.72 -18.15
N ALA A 570 -9.17 -2.74 -17.34
CA ALA A 570 -9.13 -3.20 -15.95
C ALA A 570 -8.00 -2.54 -15.14
N GLY A 571 -7.27 -3.31 -14.33
CA GLY A 571 -6.14 -2.81 -13.54
C GLY A 571 -4.95 -2.29 -14.36
N GLN A 572 -4.90 -2.49 -15.67
CA GLN A 572 -3.78 -2.00 -16.50
C GLN A 572 -3.89 -0.51 -16.88
N HIS A 573 -5.05 0.12 -16.76
CA HIS A 573 -5.19 1.56 -16.96
C HIS A 573 -4.96 2.34 -15.68
N SER A 574 -3.76 2.87 -15.52
CA SER A 574 -3.38 3.74 -14.40
C SER A 574 -3.37 5.22 -14.77
N THR A 575 -3.17 6.08 -13.80
CA THR A 575 -3.16 7.53 -13.95
C THR A 575 -1.85 8.03 -14.53
N PHE A 576 -1.92 8.95 -15.51
CA PHE A 576 -0.83 9.78 -15.98
C PHE A 576 -1.34 11.19 -16.26
N VAL A 577 -0.85 12.16 -15.50
CA VAL A 577 -1.06 13.60 -15.70
C VAL A 577 0.29 14.27 -15.58
N ILE A 578 0.64 15.16 -16.50
CA ILE A 578 1.89 15.92 -16.48
C ILE A 578 1.65 17.39 -16.84
N ALA A 579 2.24 18.32 -16.08
CA ALA A 579 2.07 19.75 -16.28
C ALA A 579 3.30 20.53 -15.79
N GLY A 580 3.40 21.81 -16.10
CA GLY A 580 4.46 22.71 -15.64
C GLY A 580 5.55 22.91 -16.68
N ALA A 581 6.78 23.17 -16.22
CA ALA A 581 7.90 23.56 -17.08
C ALA A 581 8.16 22.58 -18.22
N GLY A 582 8.21 23.08 -19.45
CA GLY A 582 8.44 22.32 -20.69
C GLY A 582 7.25 21.50 -21.18
N ILE A 583 6.10 21.56 -20.53
CA ILE A 583 4.88 20.83 -20.91
C ILE A 583 3.87 21.75 -21.55
N LYS A 584 3.45 21.40 -22.78
CA LYS A 584 2.41 22.14 -23.49
C LYS A 584 1.01 21.76 -23.02
N GLN A 585 0.11 22.72 -23.06
CA GLN A 585 -1.31 22.52 -22.75
C GLN A 585 -2.00 21.75 -23.89
N THR A 586 -1.84 20.41 -23.86
CA THR A 586 -2.38 19.52 -24.91
C THR A 586 -3.72 18.91 -24.50
N GLY A 587 -3.99 18.80 -23.18
CA GLY A 587 -5.09 18.01 -22.67
C GLY A 587 -4.85 16.51 -22.87
N LYS A 588 -5.86 15.79 -23.39
CA LYS A 588 -5.74 14.35 -23.61
C LYS A 588 -4.79 14.02 -24.76
N LEU A 589 -3.73 13.27 -24.46
CA LEU A 589 -2.77 12.78 -25.45
C LEU A 589 -3.42 11.75 -26.39
N THR A 590 -2.95 11.70 -27.64
CA THR A 590 -3.42 10.75 -28.67
C THR A 590 -2.60 9.46 -28.67
N LYS A 591 -1.29 9.55 -28.39
CA LYS A 591 -0.40 8.39 -28.32
C LYS A 591 -0.48 7.73 -26.97
N GLN A 592 -0.26 6.42 -26.95
CA GLN A 592 -0.22 5.62 -25.73
C GLN A 592 0.96 6.01 -24.85
N VAL A 593 0.74 6.03 -23.53
CA VAL A 593 1.75 6.23 -22.50
C VAL A 593 1.85 4.94 -21.68
N ARG A 594 3.07 4.52 -21.33
CA ARG A 594 3.34 3.32 -20.54
C ARG A 594 4.01 3.71 -19.23
N SER A 595 3.87 2.92 -18.20
CA SER A 595 4.50 3.17 -16.90
C SER A 595 6.03 3.39 -17.00
N ILE A 596 6.69 2.65 -17.89
CA ILE A 596 8.13 2.79 -18.15
C ILE A 596 8.52 4.10 -18.88
N ASP A 597 7.56 4.87 -19.40
CA ASP A 597 7.83 6.14 -20.09
C ASP A 597 7.96 7.32 -19.11
N VAL A 598 7.65 7.15 -17.83
CA VAL A 598 7.68 8.21 -16.81
C VAL A 598 9.11 8.66 -16.53
N ALA A 599 9.99 7.76 -16.07
CA ALA A 599 11.37 8.09 -15.72
C ALA A 599 12.13 8.75 -16.89
N PRO A 600 12.13 8.21 -18.14
CA PRO A 600 12.82 8.86 -19.25
C PRO A 600 12.23 10.22 -19.62
N THR A 601 10.92 10.44 -19.49
CA THR A 601 10.29 11.74 -19.75
C THR A 601 10.76 12.79 -18.73
N ILE A 602 10.79 12.46 -17.44
CA ILE A 602 11.27 13.35 -16.37
C ILE A 602 12.77 13.65 -16.57
N CYS A 603 13.60 12.62 -16.81
CA CYS A 603 15.02 12.81 -17.06
C CYS A 603 15.28 13.72 -18.29
N TYR A 604 14.52 13.53 -19.36
CA TYR A 604 14.64 14.36 -20.57
C TYR A 604 14.32 15.83 -20.29
N LEU A 605 13.21 16.11 -19.60
CA LEU A 605 12.79 17.47 -19.27
C LEU A 605 13.77 18.20 -18.35
N THR A 606 14.41 17.49 -17.42
CA THR A 606 15.34 18.07 -16.45
C THR A 606 16.80 18.02 -16.88
N GLY A 607 17.09 17.51 -18.08
CA GLY A 607 18.44 17.41 -18.62
C GLY A 607 19.35 16.43 -17.86
N VAL A 608 18.74 15.46 -17.14
CA VAL A 608 19.45 14.40 -16.42
C VAL A 608 19.65 13.20 -17.35
N PRO A 609 20.77 12.47 -17.28
CA PRO A 609 20.94 11.23 -18.04
C PRO A 609 19.79 10.25 -17.79
N MET A 610 19.51 9.37 -18.74
CA MET A 610 18.54 8.30 -18.57
C MET A 610 19.08 7.23 -17.59
N PRO A 611 18.19 6.50 -16.86
CA PRO A 611 18.59 5.27 -16.17
C PRO A 611 19.27 4.28 -17.14
N MET A 612 20.29 3.55 -16.68
CA MET A 612 21.14 2.74 -17.57
C MET A 612 20.38 1.65 -18.34
N GLN A 613 19.35 1.07 -17.71
CA GLN A 613 18.58 -0.04 -18.29
C GLN A 613 17.19 0.41 -18.79
N VAL A 614 17.02 1.70 -19.08
CA VAL A 614 15.73 2.25 -19.54
C VAL A 614 15.29 1.60 -20.87
N GLU A 615 14.02 1.21 -20.92
CA GLU A 615 13.35 0.68 -22.12
C GLU A 615 12.19 1.59 -22.56
N GLY A 616 11.76 2.45 -21.66
CA GLY A 616 10.74 3.45 -21.92
C GLY A 616 11.20 4.56 -22.87
N GLY A 617 10.24 5.26 -23.43
CA GLY A 617 10.47 6.41 -24.32
C GLY A 617 10.04 7.72 -23.68
N VAL A 618 10.45 8.83 -24.27
CA VAL A 618 10.01 10.16 -23.90
C VAL A 618 8.59 10.42 -24.46
N VAL A 619 7.70 10.96 -23.66
CA VAL A 619 6.33 11.34 -24.08
C VAL A 619 6.38 12.66 -24.87
N TYR A 620 6.99 12.63 -26.06
CA TYR A 620 7.23 13.82 -26.90
C TYR A 620 5.97 14.61 -27.24
N GLU A 621 4.81 13.96 -27.32
CA GLU A 621 3.54 14.64 -27.59
C GLU A 621 3.17 15.68 -26.52
N ALA A 622 3.65 15.50 -25.29
CA ALA A 622 3.40 16.40 -24.17
C ALA A 622 4.37 17.60 -24.13
N LEU A 623 5.49 17.58 -24.87
CA LEU A 623 6.56 18.55 -24.73
C LEU A 623 6.29 19.83 -25.55
N GLU A 624 6.58 21.00 -24.98
CA GLU A 624 6.57 22.28 -25.72
C GLU A 624 7.61 22.30 -26.82
N ASP A 625 8.83 21.90 -26.49
CA ASP A 625 9.96 21.79 -27.42
C ASP A 625 10.60 20.39 -27.36
N PRO A 626 10.22 19.48 -28.26
CA PRO A 626 10.76 18.13 -28.25
C PRO A 626 12.25 18.04 -28.66
N ASP A 627 12.79 19.12 -29.25
CA ASP A 627 14.15 19.16 -29.79
C ASP A 627 15.06 20.16 -29.05
N TRP A 628 14.70 20.55 -27.82
CA TRP A 628 15.41 21.56 -27.04
C TRP A 628 16.93 21.27 -26.92
N HIS A 629 17.32 20.01 -26.86
CA HIS A 629 18.69 19.55 -26.62
C HIS A 629 19.60 19.65 -27.85
N ILE A 630 19.03 19.86 -29.04
CA ILE A 630 19.79 19.97 -30.31
C ILE A 630 19.77 21.40 -30.89
N LYS A 631 19.09 22.33 -30.25
CA LYS A 631 19.08 23.75 -30.62
C LYS A 631 20.16 24.50 -29.88
#